data_e932a3809184db6e9dd646008b490bbe
#
_entry.id   e932a3809184db6e9dd646008b490bbe
#
_cell.length_a   1.000
_cell.length_b   1.000
_cell.length_c   1.000
_cell.angle_alpha   90.00
_cell.angle_beta   90.00
_cell.angle_gamma   90.00
#
_symmetry.space_group_name_H-M   'P 1'
#
loop_
_entity.id
_entity.type
_entity.pdbx_description
1 polymer ?
#
loop_
_entity_poly.entity_id
_entity_poly.type
_entity_poly.pdbx_seq_one_letter_code
_entity_poly.pdbx_strand_id
1 'polypeptide(L)'
;MDLVSPTRVHLIRHGESTWNRDGIIQGAHRGSNQSFLTESGRADAARAGLTLAALLGSPGGHRALMLWSSDLRRALETAEIIAVALRPGGWSASVRNEPGLREQALGDLEGRRADSLIAEVVPDGEHVSEVRWGGGESMQDVHERVGDWFAPALIEQPEHLVVISHEHTIRASLAWLGQRSHRDIDWDEPIPPGSITTYDVVD
;
A
#
# COMPACT_ATOMS: atom_id res chain seq x y z
N MET A 1 -19.64 -1.32 -29.82
CA MET A 1 -18.58 -0.77 -28.94
C MET A 1 -18.65 -1.58 -27.66
N ASP A 2 -17.76 -2.55 -27.51
CA ASP A 2 -17.68 -3.29 -26.27
C ASP A 2 -17.25 -2.30 -25.20
N LEU A 3 -18.06 -2.09 -24.17
CA LEU A 3 -17.71 -1.29 -23.01
C LEU A 3 -16.56 -2.03 -22.34
N VAL A 4 -15.36 -1.47 -22.41
CA VAL A 4 -14.21 -1.96 -21.63
C VAL A 4 -14.60 -1.78 -20.18
N SER A 5 -14.59 -2.88 -19.42
CA SER A 5 -14.89 -2.80 -17.99
C SER A 5 -13.80 -1.98 -17.30
N PRO A 6 -14.15 -1.08 -16.37
CA PRO A 6 -13.16 -0.27 -15.68
C PRO A 6 -12.18 -1.18 -14.93
N THR A 7 -10.90 -0.77 -14.89
CA THR A 7 -9.91 -1.43 -14.03
C THR A 7 -10.26 -1.18 -12.57
N ARG A 8 -10.40 -2.27 -11.81
CA ARG A 8 -10.61 -2.18 -10.37
C ARG A 8 -9.29 -2.35 -9.62
N VAL A 9 -8.85 -1.29 -8.96
CA VAL A 9 -7.63 -1.26 -8.16
C VAL A 9 -7.96 -1.60 -6.71
N HIS A 10 -7.31 -2.65 -6.17
CA HIS A 10 -7.43 -3.05 -4.76
C HIS A 10 -6.15 -2.68 -4.02
N LEU A 11 -6.20 -1.65 -3.19
CA LEU A 11 -5.09 -1.19 -2.35
C LEU A 11 -5.21 -1.83 -0.98
N ILE A 12 -4.20 -2.58 -0.57
CA ILE A 12 -4.20 -3.35 0.68
C ILE A 12 -3.06 -2.86 1.56
N ARG A 13 -3.38 -2.38 2.77
CA ARG A 13 -2.36 -2.08 3.77
C ARG A 13 -1.85 -3.39 4.37
N HIS A 14 -0.53 -3.51 4.54
CA HIS A 14 0.05 -4.65 5.24
C HIS A 14 -0.59 -4.87 6.62
N GLY A 15 -0.60 -6.11 7.12
CA GLY A 15 -1.06 -6.46 8.45
C GLY A 15 -0.22 -5.82 9.56
N GLU A 16 -0.69 -5.84 10.80
CA GLU A 16 0.06 -5.28 11.93
C GLU A 16 1.49 -5.82 11.96
N SER A 17 2.47 -4.93 12.07
CA SER A 17 3.89 -5.28 12.21
C SER A 17 4.37 -5.10 13.64
N THR A 18 5.51 -5.69 13.99
CA THR A 18 6.13 -5.51 15.30
C THR A 18 6.36 -4.03 15.63
N TRP A 19 6.75 -3.22 14.66
CA TRP A 19 6.96 -1.80 14.86
C TRP A 19 5.66 -1.00 14.98
N ASN A 20 4.57 -1.43 14.33
CA ASN A 20 3.24 -0.84 14.60
C ASN A 20 2.85 -1.07 16.07
N ARG A 21 2.93 -2.31 16.54
CA ARG A 21 2.61 -2.67 17.93
C ARG A 21 3.45 -1.90 18.94
N ASP A 22 4.74 -1.71 18.65
CA ASP A 22 5.70 -1.11 19.57
C ASP A 22 5.76 0.43 19.43
N GLY A 23 4.95 1.04 18.55
CA GLY A 23 4.90 2.49 18.32
C GLY A 23 6.20 3.05 17.73
N ILE A 24 6.89 2.26 16.89
CA ILE A 24 8.14 2.64 16.23
C ILE A 24 7.85 3.12 14.80
N ILE A 25 8.45 4.23 14.43
CA ILE A 25 8.35 4.79 13.07
C ILE A 25 9.09 3.88 12.11
N GLN A 26 8.40 3.40 11.08
CA GLN A 26 8.92 2.39 10.16
C GLN A 26 9.51 2.99 8.89
N GLY A 27 8.77 3.90 8.25
CA GLY A 27 9.13 4.43 6.95
C GLY A 27 9.50 3.32 5.95
N ALA A 28 10.49 3.61 5.12
CA ALA A 28 11.05 2.68 4.14
C ALA A 28 12.24 1.85 4.68
N HIS A 29 12.41 1.75 6.01
CA HIS A 29 13.55 1.10 6.66
C HIS A 29 13.81 -0.33 6.15
N ARG A 30 15.04 -0.61 5.75
CA ARG A 30 15.51 -1.88 5.18
C ARG A 30 16.67 -2.52 5.93
N GLY A 31 17.00 -2.02 7.11
CA GLY A 31 18.07 -2.57 7.94
C GLY A 31 17.81 -4.02 8.40
N SER A 32 18.79 -4.63 9.03
CA SER A 32 18.70 -6.00 9.56
C SER A 32 17.60 -6.18 10.61
N ASN A 33 17.17 -5.09 11.24
CA ASN A 33 16.11 -5.04 12.24
C ASN A 33 14.75 -4.58 11.69
N GLN A 34 14.53 -4.68 10.36
CA GLN A 34 13.23 -4.31 9.78
C GLN A 34 12.08 -5.09 10.41
N SER A 35 10.91 -4.45 10.51
CA SER A 35 9.73 -5.04 11.11
C SER A 35 9.12 -6.16 10.26
N PHE A 36 8.54 -7.16 10.93
CA PHE A 36 7.80 -8.27 10.35
C PHE A 36 6.39 -8.33 10.97
N LEU A 37 5.51 -9.13 10.40
CA LEU A 37 4.13 -9.23 10.90
C LEU A 37 4.10 -9.85 12.31
N THR A 38 3.23 -9.30 13.16
CA THR A 38 2.83 -9.96 14.41
C THR A 38 1.90 -11.14 14.12
N GLU A 39 1.54 -11.91 15.12
CA GLU A 39 0.50 -12.94 14.99
C GLU A 39 -0.85 -12.32 14.58
N SER A 40 -1.23 -11.19 15.19
CA SER A 40 -2.39 -10.39 14.78
C SER A 40 -2.29 -9.95 13.34
N GLY A 41 -1.12 -9.43 12.92
CA GLY A 41 -0.90 -9.00 11.53
C GLY A 41 -1.00 -10.12 10.50
N ARG A 42 -0.61 -11.35 10.85
CA ARG A 42 -0.84 -12.51 9.97
C ARG A 42 -2.34 -12.86 9.87
N ALA A 43 -3.07 -12.72 10.97
CA ALA A 43 -4.53 -12.88 10.95
C ALA A 43 -5.21 -11.76 10.13
N ASP A 44 -4.71 -10.52 10.20
CA ASP A 44 -5.16 -9.41 9.35
C ASP A 44 -4.96 -9.74 7.86
N ALA A 45 -3.78 -10.21 7.49
CA ALA A 45 -3.45 -10.61 6.12
C ALA A 45 -4.34 -11.75 5.62
N ALA A 46 -4.59 -12.77 6.44
CA ALA A 46 -5.48 -13.87 6.09
C ALA A 46 -6.92 -13.38 5.86
N ARG A 47 -7.41 -12.50 6.73
CA ARG A 47 -8.73 -11.86 6.61
C ARG A 47 -8.83 -11.02 5.33
N ALA A 48 -7.79 -10.22 5.04
CA ALA A 48 -7.69 -9.46 3.80
C ALA A 48 -7.77 -10.38 2.56
N GLY A 49 -7.08 -11.53 2.59
CA GLY A 49 -7.14 -12.51 1.52
C GLY A 49 -8.54 -13.08 1.28
N LEU A 50 -9.29 -13.38 2.34
CA LEU A 50 -10.69 -13.84 2.24
C LEU A 50 -11.61 -12.73 1.70
N THR A 51 -11.42 -11.50 2.15
CA THR A 51 -12.18 -10.34 1.65
C THR A 51 -11.87 -10.10 0.17
N LEU A 52 -10.59 -10.15 -0.21
CA LEU A 52 -10.19 -10.00 -1.61
C LEU A 52 -10.79 -11.11 -2.49
N ALA A 53 -10.80 -12.36 -2.03
CA ALA A 53 -11.43 -13.46 -2.74
C ALA A 53 -12.92 -13.20 -3.03
N ALA A 54 -13.65 -12.62 -2.07
CA ALA A 54 -15.04 -12.23 -2.25
C ALA A 54 -15.20 -11.08 -3.26
N LEU A 55 -14.31 -10.09 -3.24
CA LEU A 55 -14.31 -8.95 -4.17
C LEU A 55 -13.98 -9.38 -5.62
N LEU A 56 -13.05 -10.31 -5.78
CA LEU A 56 -12.66 -10.85 -7.09
C LEU A 56 -13.69 -11.82 -7.68
N GLY A 57 -14.50 -12.45 -6.82
CA GLY A 57 -15.41 -13.52 -7.22
C GLY A 57 -14.69 -14.80 -7.65
N SER A 58 -15.48 -15.75 -8.19
CA SER A 58 -14.93 -16.99 -8.73
C SER A 58 -14.60 -16.82 -10.21
N PRO A 59 -13.38 -17.14 -10.66
CA PRO A 59 -13.00 -17.01 -12.07
C PRO A 59 -13.61 -18.10 -12.98
N GLY A 60 -14.43 -19.00 -12.45
CA GLY A 60 -15.01 -20.12 -13.23
C GLY A 60 -14.00 -21.22 -13.61
N GLY A 61 -12.81 -21.21 -12.99
CA GLY A 61 -11.69 -22.13 -13.23
C GLY A 61 -10.41 -21.60 -12.60
N HIS A 62 -9.26 -22.19 -12.91
CA HIS A 62 -7.97 -21.65 -12.45
C HIS A 62 -7.58 -20.43 -13.29
N ARG A 63 -7.44 -19.28 -12.65
CA ARG A 63 -6.99 -18.03 -13.29
C ARG A 63 -5.79 -17.44 -12.57
N ALA A 64 -4.80 -16.99 -13.35
CA ALA A 64 -3.62 -16.29 -12.80
C ALA A 64 -4.00 -14.91 -12.29
N LEU A 65 -3.39 -14.51 -11.18
CA LEU A 65 -3.51 -13.16 -10.60
C LEU A 65 -2.13 -12.69 -10.14
N MET A 66 -1.76 -11.48 -10.51
CA MET A 66 -0.55 -10.84 -10.02
C MET A 66 -0.88 -9.98 -8.80
N LEU A 67 -0.15 -10.20 -7.70
CA LEU A 67 -0.15 -9.36 -6.52
C LEU A 67 1.12 -8.52 -6.53
N TRP A 68 0.97 -7.22 -6.76
CA TRP A 68 2.08 -6.28 -6.70
C TRP A 68 2.30 -5.86 -5.26
N SER A 69 3.49 -6.08 -4.74
CA SER A 69 3.80 -5.79 -3.33
C SER A 69 5.01 -4.91 -3.20
N SER A 70 4.93 -3.93 -2.29
CA SER A 70 6.14 -3.33 -1.74
C SER A 70 7.13 -4.42 -1.34
N ASP A 71 8.41 -4.21 -1.58
CA ASP A 71 9.49 -5.14 -1.21
C ASP A 71 9.88 -5.07 0.28
N LEU A 72 9.18 -4.27 1.08
CA LEU A 72 9.35 -4.25 2.53
C LEU A 72 8.74 -5.49 3.16
N ARG A 73 9.48 -6.12 4.08
CA ARG A 73 9.17 -7.46 4.62
C ARG A 73 7.73 -7.61 5.10
N ARG A 74 7.17 -6.65 5.82
CA ARG A 74 5.79 -6.68 6.33
C ARG A 74 4.74 -6.72 5.20
N ALA A 75 5.02 -6.07 4.07
CA ALA A 75 4.13 -6.10 2.90
C ALA A 75 4.27 -7.42 2.14
N LEU A 76 5.49 -7.94 1.97
CA LEU A 76 5.73 -9.25 1.34
C LEU A 76 5.08 -10.39 2.11
N GLU A 77 5.26 -10.45 3.45
CA GLU A 77 4.61 -11.47 4.29
C GLU A 77 3.07 -11.39 4.14
N THR A 78 2.51 -10.17 4.07
CA THR A 78 1.08 -9.96 3.83
C THR A 78 0.66 -10.52 2.47
N ALA A 79 1.38 -10.19 1.41
CA ALA A 79 1.09 -10.64 0.05
C ALA A 79 1.15 -12.16 -0.10
N GLU A 80 2.14 -12.81 0.52
CA GLU A 80 2.30 -14.26 0.53
C GLU A 80 1.12 -14.96 1.21
N ILE A 81 0.65 -14.44 2.36
CA ILE A 81 -0.52 -14.96 3.08
C ILE A 81 -1.79 -14.79 2.23
N ILE A 82 -1.98 -13.62 1.61
CA ILE A 82 -3.09 -13.36 0.70
C ILE A 82 -3.07 -14.34 -0.48
N ALA A 83 -1.91 -14.56 -1.10
CA ALA A 83 -1.78 -15.49 -2.23
C ALA A 83 -2.21 -16.91 -1.86
N VAL A 84 -1.92 -17.37 -0.64
CA VAL A 84 -2.38 -18.66 -0.13
C VAL A 84 -3.90 -18.66 0.09
N ALA A 85 -4.46 -17.61 0.65
CA ALA A 85 -5.90 -17.49 0.95
C ALA A 85 -6.77 -17.44 -0.32
N LEU A 86 -6.22 -17.03 -1.46
CA LEU A 86 -6.94 -16.95 -2.74
C LEU A 86 -7.09 -18.30 -3.46
N ARG A 87 -6.24 -19.30 -3.14
CA ARG A 87 -6.22 -20.61 -3.83
C ARG A 87 -7.56 -21.35 -3.80
N PRO A 88 -8.27 -21.44 -2.66
CA PRO A 88 -9.56 -22.15 -2.63
C PRO A 88 -10.61 -21.55 -3.56
N GLY A 89 -10.52 -20.25 -3.86
CA GLY A 89 -11.39 -19.55 -4.79
C GLY A 89 -11.07 -19.77 -6.28
N GLY A 90 -10.03 -20.57 -6.61
CA GLY A 90 -9.61 -20.83 -7.99
C GLY A 90 -8.58 -19.85 -8.53
N TRP A 91 -8.04 -18.95 -7.71
CA TRP A 91 -7.00 -18.01 -8.12
C TRP A 91 -5.61 -18.58 -7.92
N SER A 92 -4.78 -18.50 -8.97
CA SER A 92 -3.34 -18.80 -8.92
C SER A 92 -2.58 -17.50 -8.78
N ALA A 93 -2.46 -17.00 -7.52
CA ALA A 93 -1.82 -15.74 -7.24
C ALA A 93 -0.29 -15.89 -7.16
N SER A 94 0.44 -14.98 -7.80
CA SER A 94 1.89 -14.80 -7.69
C SER A 94 2.22 -13.41 -7.18
N VAL A 95 3.28 -13.29 -6.38
CA VAL A 95 3.71 -12.01 -5.79
C VAL A 95 4.87 -11.44 -6.61
N ARG A 96 4.78 -10.18 -6.97
CA ARG A 96 5.84 -9.42 -7.63
C ARG A 96 6.26 -8.23 -6.76
N ASN A 97 7.55 -8.14 -6.49
CA ASN A 97 8.13 -7.07 -5.68
C ASN A 97 8.23 -5.78 -6.50
N GLU A 98 7.78 -4.68 -5.89
CA GLU A 98 7.78 -3.37 -6.51
C GLU A 98 8.27 -2.29 -5.53
N PRO A 99 9.52 -1.82 -5.68
CA PRO A 99 10.06 -0.75 -4.82
C PRO A 99 9.28 0.57 -4.89
N GLY A 100 8.62 0.84 -6.02
CA GLY A 100 7.74 1.99 -6.20
C GLY A 100 6.53 1.99 -5.25
N LEU A 101 6.25 0.88 -4.56
CA LEU A 101 5.15 0.73 -3.61
C LEU A 101 5.60 0.75 -2.14
N ARG A 102 6.87 1.08 -1.83
CA ARG A 102 7.35 1.22 -0.44
C ARG A 102 6.62 2.33 0.30
N GLU A 103 6.66 2.25 1.64
CA GLU A 103 6.23 3.37 2.50
C GLU A 103 7.08 4.62 2.24
N GLN A 104 6.55 5.78 2.60
CA GLN A 104 7.30 7.02 2.65
C GLN A 104 8.59 6.82 3.44
N ALA A 105 9.74 7.17 2.85
CA ALA A 105 10.99 7.20 3.59
C ALA A 105 10.97 8.37 4.59
N LEU A 106 11.19 8.06 5.86
CA LEU A 106 11.19 9.05 6.94
C LEU A 106 12.60 9.33 7.51
N GLY A 107 13.63 8.90 6.78
CA GLY A 107 15.03 9.24 7.05
C GLY A 107 15.44 8.98 8.49
N ASP A 108 15.99 9.99 9.16
CA ASP A 108 16.49 9.91 10.54
C ASP A 108 15.41 9.67 11.61
N LEU A 109 14.12 9.72 11.24
CA LEU A 109 13.02 9.39 12.13
C LEU A 109 12.78 7.88 12.22
N GLU A 110 13.23 7.11 11.23
CA GLU A 110 13.02 5.65 11.19
C GLU A 110 13.74 4.95 12.36
N GLY A 111 13.02 4.05 13.02
CA GLY A 111 13.51 3.34 14.19
C GLY A 111 13.31 4.09 15.51
N ARG A 112 12.85 5.33 15.50
CA ARG A 112 12.51 6.09 16.71
C ARG A 112 11.09 5.75 17.18
N ARG A 113 10.83 5.94 18.46
CA ARG A 113 9.47 5.86 19.00
C ARG A 113 8.68 7.11 18.61
N ALA A 114 7.46 6.92 18.13
CA ALA A 114 6.60 8.03 17.70
C ALA A 114 6.28 9.00 18.87
N ASP A 115 6.11 8.46 20.10
CA ASP A 115 5.83 9.25 21.30
C ASP A 115 7.04 10.07 21.82
N SER A 116 8.24 9.81 21.30
CA SER A 116 9.47 10.53 21.68
C SER A 116 9.79 11.70 20.74
N LEU A 117 9.01 11.88 19.67
CA LEU A 117 9.26 12.96 18.72
C LEU A 117 8.76 14.30 19.27
N ILE A 118 9.61 15.32 19.14
CA ILE A 118 9.17 16.70 19.23
C ILE A 118 8.52 17.03 17.89
N ALA A 119 7.30 17.59 17.92
CA ALA A 119 6.62 17.99 16.69
C ALA A 119 7.51 18.96 15.89
N GLU A 120 7.92 18.54 14.70
CA GLU A 120 8.60 19.41 13.77
C GLU A 120 7.58 20.41 13.21
N VAL A 121 8.00 21.65 13.07
CA VAL A 121 7.15 22.72 12.54
C VAL A 121 7.29 22.75 11.02
N VAL A 122 6.17 22.81 10.32
CA VAL A 122 6.19 23.03 8.86
C VAL A 122 6.85 24.38 8.60
N PRO A 123 7.89 24.45 7.74
CA PRO A 123 8.55 25.72 7.42
C PRO A 123 7.56 26.75 6.83
N ASP A 124 7.80 28.03 7.11
CA ASP A 124 6.96 29.11 6.61
C ASP A 124 6.88 29.08 5.06
N GLY A 125 5.66 29.06 4.55
CA GLY A 125 5.39 29.07 3.12
C GLY A 125 5.40 27.70 2.43
N GLU A 126 5.74 26.62 3.15
CA GLU A 126 5.65 25.26 2.64
C GLU A 126 4.31 24.61 2.99
N HIS A 127 3.86 23.68 2.14
CA HIS A 127 2.73 22.82 2.46
C HIS A 127 3.24 21.57 3.19
N VAL A 128 2.49 21.03 4.15
CA VAL A 128 2.89 19.86 4.94
C VAL A 128 3.27 18.66 4.08
N SER A 129 2.65 18.50 2.91
CA SER A 129 2.95 17.42 1.96
C SER A 129 4.24 17.62 1.16
N GLU A 130 4.88 18.77 1.24
CA GLU A 130 6.15 19.09 0.56
C GLU A 130 7.35 18.95 1.51
N VAL A 131 7.08 18.82 2.82
CA VAL A 131 8.13 18.68 3.83
C VAL A 131 8.73 17.28 3.81
N ARG A 132 10.06 17.21 3.76
CA ARG A 132 10.84 15.96 3.83
C ARG A 132 11.21 15.65 5.29
N TRP A 133 10.30 15.05 6.00
CA TRP A 133 10.49 14.69 7.41
C TRP A 133 11.71 13.79 7.61
N GLY A 134 12.56 14.13 8.56
CA GLY A 134 13.81 13.40 8.83
C GLY A 134 14.78 13.34 7.64
N GLY A 135 14.64 14.21 6.65
CA GLY A 135 15.44 14.19 5.42
C GLY A 135 15.08 13.05 4.45
N GLY A 136 13.93 12.41 4.65
CA GLY A 136 13.43 11.36 3.78
C GLY A 136 12.65 11.89 2.56
N GLU A 137 11.53 11.22 2.23
CA GLU A 137 10.59 11.65 1.18
C GLU A 137 9.56 12.62 1.74
N SER A 138 9.12 13.58 0.93
CA SER A 138 7.86 14.30 1.12
C SER A 138 6.69 13.44 0.59
N MET A 139 5.45 13.81 0.92
CA MET A 139 4.28 13.18 0.31
C MET A 139 4.13 13.53 -1.17
N GLN A 140 4.69 14.65 -1.61
CA GLN A 140 4.82 14.97 -3.03
C GLN A 140 5.70 13.92 -3.73
N ASP A 141 6.87 13.60 -3.18
CA ASP A 141 7.76 12.57 -3.75
C ASP A 141 7.06 11.20 -3.84
N VAL A 142 6.31 10.83 -2.79
CA VAL A 142 5.53 9.58 -2.77
C VAL A 142 4.44 9.60 -3.84
N HIS A 143 3.73 10.71 -4.00
CA HIS A 143 2.67 10.87 -5.00
C HIS A 143 3.22 10.78 -6.44
N GLU A 144 4.36 11.40 -6.71
CA GLU A 144 5.05 11.31 -8.00
C GLU A 144 5.49 9.85 -8.28
N ARG A 145 6.13 9.21 -7.31
CA ARG A 145 6.62 7.82 -7.40
C ARG A 145 5.49 6.82 -7.67
N VAL A 146 4.34 6.93 -6.99
CA VAL A 146 3.22 6.04 -7.24
C VAL A 146 2.60 6.31 -8.61
N GLY A 147 2.57 7.56 -9.05
CA GLY A 147 2.12 7.94 -10.39
C GLY A 147 2.95 7.30 -11.49
N ASP A 148 4.27 7.34 -11.36
CA ASP A 148 5.21 6.71 -12.29
C ASP A 148 4.99 5.19 -12.39
N TRP A 149 4.56 4.56 -11.31
CA TRP A 149 4.24 3.14 -11.30
C TRP A 149 2.83 2.83 -11.84
N PHE A 150 1.80 3.58 -11.43
CA PHE A 150 0.43 3.32 -11.86
C PHE A 150 0.19 3.62 -13.35
N ALA A 151 0.80 4.67 -13.89
CA ALA A 151 0.58 5.07 -15.27
C ALA A 151 0.83 3.91 -16.26
N PRO A 152 1.99 3.23 -16.29
CA PRO A 152 2.20 2.09 -17.16
C PRO A 152 1.36 0.86 -16.76
N ALA A 153 1.11 0.62 -15.46
CA ALA A 153 0.35 -0.54 -15.00
C ALA A 153 -1.13 -0.50 -15.43
N LEU A 154 -1.69 0.70 -15.59
CA LEU A 154 -3.07 0.90 -16.03
C LEU A 154 -3.23 0.87 -17.56
N ILE A 155 -2.16 1.06 -18.33
CA ILE A 155 -2.22 0.97 -19.81
C ILE A 155 -2.69 -0.42 -20.27
N GLU A 156 -2.32 -1.48 -19.52
CA GLU A 156 -2.73 -2.85 -19.82
C GLU A 156 -4.21 -3.13 -19.52
N GLN A 157 -4.91 -2.19 -18.90
CA GLN A 157 -6.32 -2.26 -18.49
C GLN A 157 -6.70 -3.61 -17.86
N PRO A 158 -6.01 -4.08 -16.80
CA PRO A 158 -6.37 -5.32 -16.15
C PRO A 158 -7.74 -5.17 -15.48
N GLU A 159 -8.55 -6.24 -15.49
CA GLU A 159 -9.84 -6.25 -14.77
C GLU A 159 -9.64 -5.95 -13.26
N HIS A 160 -8.58 -6.52 -12.66
CA HIS A 160 -8.18 -6.30 -11.28
C HIS A 160 -6.69 -6.01 -11.19
N LEU A 161 -6.33 -4.91 -10.53
CA LEU A 161 -4.99 -4.55 -10.14
C LEU A 161 -4.87 -4.62 -8.61
N VAL A 162 -4.11 -5.58 -8.09
CA VAL A 162 -3.99 -5.81 -6.65
C VAL A 162 -2.64 -5.34 -6.15
N VAL A 163 -2.66 -4.43 -5.18
CA VAL A 163 -1.47 -3.74 -4.66
C VAL A 163 -1.40 -3.88 -3.14
N ILE A 164 -0.31 -4.43 -2.62
CA ILE A 164 -0.04 -4.53 -1.19
C ILE A 164 1.03 -3.50 -0.82
N SER A 165 0.67 -2.56 0.03
CA SER A 165 1.49 -1.40 0.34
C SER A 165 1.30 -0.92 1.79
N HIS A 166 1.41 0.37 2.02
CA HIS A 166 1.51 1.01 3.32
C HIS A 166 0.57 2.22 3.38
N GLU A 167 0.38 2.77 4.58
CA GLU A 167 -0.62 3.80 4.81
C GLU A 167 -0.41 5.06 3.97
N HIS A 168 0.77 5.71 4.06
CA HIS A 168 1.02 6.96 3.33
C HIS A 168 1.03 6.73 1.82
N THR A 169 1.60 5.62 1.37
CA THR A 169 1.64 5.25 -0.05
C THR A 169 0.24 4.97 -0.61
N ILE A 170 -0.65 4.33 0.17
CA ILE A 170 -2.05 4.12 -0.23
C ILE A 170 -2.79 5.47 -0.33
N ARG A 171 -2.58 6.39 0.63
CA ARG A 171 -3.17 7.74 0.59
C ARG A 171 -2.74 8.50 -0.66
N ALA A 172 -1.44 8.49 -0.97
CA ALA A 172 -0.90 9.09 -2.19
C ALA A 172 -1.47 8.43 -3.45
N SER A 173 -1.60 7.09 -3.45
CA SER A 173 -2.19 6.34 -4.57
C SER A 173 -3.65 6.72 -4.81
N LEU A 174 -4.45 6.87 -3.76
CA LEU A 174 -5.85 7.29 -3.86
C LEU A 174 -5.99 8.73 -4.37
N ALA A 175 -5.08 9.62 -3.96
CA ALA A 175 -5.05 10.98 -4.50
C ALA A 175 -4.72 10.97 -6.00
N TRP A 176 -3.68 10.23 -6.40
CA TRP A 176 -3.25 10.13 -7.78
C TRP A 176 -4.31 9.48 -8.69
N LEU A 177 -4.88 8.34 -8.29
CA LEU A 177 -5.96 7.67 -9.02
C LEU A 177 -7.20 8.56 -9.17
N GLY A 178 -7.50 9.38 -8.16
CA GLY A 178 -8.57 10.38 -8.19
C GLY A 178 -8.20 11.67 -8.91
N GLN A 179 -7.05 11.72 -9.62
CA GLN A 179 -6.55 12.92 -10.32
C GLN A 179 -6.43 14.15 -9.41
N ARG A 180 -6.14 13.93 -8.12
CA ARG A 180 -5.93 14.97 -7.12
C ARG A 180 -4.44 15.17 -6.87
N SER A 181 -4.06 16.37 -6.46
CA SER A 181 -2.67 16.69 -6.13
C SER A 181 -2.24 16.06 -4.79
N HIS A 182 -0.93 16.05 -4.52
CA HIS A 182 -0.38 15.66 -3.21
C HIS A 182 -0.88 16.55 -2.06
N ARG A 183 -1.38 17.76 -2.34
CA ARG A 183 -1.94 18.68 -1.32
C ARG A 183 -3.36 18.29 -0.92
N ASP A 184 -4.04 17.49 -1.75
CA ASP A 184 -5.43 17.05 -1.55
C ASP A 184 -5.49 15.60 -1.00
N ILE A 185 -4.41 15.12 -0.41
CA ILE A 185 -4.38 13.82 0.27
C ILE A 185 -5.33 13.84 1.46
N ASP A 186 -6.23 12.85 1.50
CA ASP A 186 -7.15 12.66 2.62
C ASP A 186 -6.42 12.00 3.79
N TRP A 187 -6.39 12.68 4.93
CA TRP A 187 -5.80 12.21 6.17
C TRP A 187 -6.83 11.72 7.19
N ASP A 188 -8.10 12.02 6.99
CA ASP A 188 -9.17 11.76 7.96
C ASP A 188 -9.70 10.32 7.86
N GLU A 189 -9.75 9.75 6.65
CA GLU A 189 -10.21 8.37 6.46
C GLU A 189 -9.17 7.38 6.98
N PRO A 190 -9.53 6.51 7.95
CA PRO A 190 -8.59 5.54 8.50
C PRO A 190 -8.25 4.44 7.50
N ILE A 191 -6.98 4.05 7.44
CA ILE A 191 -6.49 2.90 6.65
C ILE A 191 -5.86 1.90 7.64
N PRO A 192 -6.64 1.08 8.36
CA PRO A 192 -6.10 0.15 9.36
C PRO A 192 -5.29 -0.99 8.73
N PRO A 193 -4.38 -1.65 9.48
CA PRO A 193 -3.63 -2.80 9.00
C PRO A 193 -4.55 -3.90 8.46
N GLY A 194 -4.21 -4.46 7.30
CA GLY A 194 -5.02 -5.48 6.61
C GLY A 194 -6.29 -4.97 5.95
N SER A 195 -6.55 -3.65 5.95
CA SER A 195 -7.69 -3.09 5.22
C SER A 195 -7.49 -3.15 3.70
N ILE A 196 -8.61 -3.20 2.98
CA ILE A 196 -8.67 -3.11 1.51
C ILE A 196 -9.48 -1.87 1.15
N THR A 197 -8.90 -0.98 0.37
CA THR A 197 -9.60 0.11 -0.28
C THR A 197 -9.67 -0.19 -1.77
N THR A 198 -10.86 -0.14 -2.34
CA THR A 198 -11.08 -0.41 -3.77
C THR A 198 -11.39 0.89 -4.50
N TYR A 199 -10.76 1.08 -5.66
CA TYR A 199 -10.96 2.23 -6.53
C TYR A 199 -11.24 1.76 -7.96
N ASP A 200 -12.36 2.19 -8.55
CA ASP A 200 -12.69 1.90 -9.94
C ASP A 200 -12.13 3.03 -10.82
N VAL A 201 -11.16 2.68 -11.68
CA VAL A 201 -10.59 3.63 -12.65
C VAL A 201 -11.55 3.72 -13.82
N VAL A 202 -12.15 4.90 -13.99
CA VAL A 202 -13.01 5.24 -15.15
C VAL A 202 -12.20 6.11 -16.11
N ASP A 203 -12.24 5.76 -17.40
CA ASP A 203 -11.63 6.54 -18.48
C ASP A 203 -12.24 7.94 -18.64
#